data_5e0b73bdbff4b0e4bcadad20ec253b9e
#
_entry.id   5e0b73bdbff4b0e4bcadad20ec253b9e
#
_cell.length_a   1.000
_cell.length_b   1.000
_cell.length_c   1.000
_cell.angle_alpha   90.00
_cell.angle_beta   90.00
_cell.angle_gamma   90.00
#
_symmetry.space_group_name_H-M   'P 1'
#
loop_
_entity.id
_entity.type
_entity.pdbx_description
1 polymer ?
#
loop_
_entity_poly.entity_id
_entity_poly.type
_entity_poly.pdbx_seq_one_letter_code
_entity_poly.pdbx_strand_id
1 'polypeptide(L)'
;MKKTLKATLLSLSVASVAACGPSAKTDVSLAAVAQAAARQDDRVSAHELATWLIEGRGDFKIIDVRKPEDFEAGSIGGAENIPIARLVTEDVLSSLPDDRLIVVFSNGSETAAKATVLLRLSGFDAHLLTGGYNAWQEKILNPDISAEALDGESLAVAEQRAYACYFVGERSDAATLERSSEPFVPPVFEATEELENLPPPAEEGC
;
A
#
# COMPACT_ATOMS: atom_id res chain seq x y z
N MET A 1 31.26 -22.41 74.45
CA MET A 1 31.45 -23.10 73.17
C MET A 1 30.32 -22.66 72.23
N LYS A 2 30.59 -21.70 71.33
CA LYS A 2 29.60 -21.14 70.39
C LYS A 2 29.88 -21.75 69.02
N LYS A 3 28.97 -22.56 68.47
CA LYS A 3 29.03 -23.12 67.11
C LYS A 3 28.35 -22.16 66.14
N THR A 4 29.11 -21.54 65.25
CA THR A 4 28.66 -20.73 64.15
C THR A 4 28.23 -21.61 62.96
N LEU A 5 26.96 -21.56 62.60
CA LEU A 5 26.40 -22.25 61.46
C LEU A 5 26.55 -21.35 60.23
N LYS A 6 27.36 -21.77 59.26
CA LYS A 6 27.50 -21.09 57.96
C LYS A 6 26.39 -21.55 57.02
N ALA A 7 25.46 -20.64 56.69
CA ALA A 7 24.44 -20.86 55.65
C ALA A 7 25.06 -20.58 54.28
N THR A 8 25.12 -21.60 53.45
CA THR A 8 25.53 -21.49 52.04
C THR A 8 24.29 -21.18 51.19
N LEU A 9 24.21 -19.96 50.66
CA LEU A 9 23.19 -19.58 49.69
C LEU A 9 23.54 -20.19 48.33
N LEU A 10 22.73 -21.14 47.89
CA LEU A 10 22.77 -21.71 46.55
C LEU A 10 21.93 -20.83 45.63
N SER A 11 22.55 -20.00 44.78
CA SER A 11 21.85 -19.18 43.79
C SER A 11 21.40 -20.04 42.61
N LEU A 12 20.11 -20.27 42.54
CA LEU A 12 19.43 -20.94 41.39
C LEU A 12 19.21 -19.93 40.27
N SER A 13 20.12 -19.91 39.28
CA SER A 13 19.93 -19.13 38.05
C SER A 13 18.87 -19.80 37.16
N VAL A 14 17.70 -19.23 37.12
CA VAL A 14 16.64 -19.61 36.15
C VAL A 14 17.02 -19.03 34.80
N ALA A 15 17.54 -19.87 33.88
CA ALA A 15 17.69 -19.52 32.48
C ALA A 15 16.31 -19.45 31.83
N SER A 16 15.83 -18.23 31.57
CA SER A 16 14.62 -18.00 30.77
C SER A 16 14.90 -18.38 29.32
N VAL A 17 14.50 -19.55 28.90
CA VAL A 17 14.44 -19.92 27.46
C VAL A 17 13.26 -19.17 26.87
N ALA A 18 13.54 -18.12 26.11
CA ALA A 18 12.56 -17.48 25.24
C ALA A 18 12.21 -18.49 24.13
N ALA A 19 11.14 -19.23 24.33
CA ALA A 19 10.54 -20.05 23.30
C ALA A 19 9.91 -19.10 22.26
N CYS A 20 10.56 -18.91 21.10
CA CYS A 20 9.88 -18.47 19.89
C CYS A 20 8.90 -19.58 19.48
N GLY A 21 7.71 -19.56 20.07
CA GLY A 21 6.59 -20.36 19.61
C GLY A 21 6.04 -19.78 18.29
N PRO A 22 5.42 -20.61 17.43
CA PRO A 22 4.74 -20.12 16.27
C PRO A 22 3.71 -19.06 16.71
N SER A 23 3.66 -17.94 16.00
CA SER A 23 2.73 -16.83 16.27
C SER A 23 1.31 -17.43 16.26
N ALA A 24 0.65 -17.47 17.41
CA ALA A 24 -0.72 -17.97 17.49
C ALA A 24 -1.60 -16.99 16.68
N LYS A 25 -2.17 -17.47 15.58
CA LYS A 25 -3.19 -16.71 14.85
C LYS A 25 -4.26 -16.28 15.87
N THR A 26 -4.45 -14.97 15.95
CA THR A 26 -5.43 -14.40 16.88
C THR A 26 -6.81 -14.94 16.51
N ASP A 27 -7.53 -15.54 17.46
CA ASP A 27 -8.88 -16.05 17.25
C ASP A 27 -9.82 -14.86 17.01
N VAL A 28 -9.97 -14.47 15.72
CA VAL A 28 -10.74 -13.29 15.32
C VAL A 28 -12.23 -13.64 15.43
N SER A 29 -12.92 -13.01 16.38
CA SER A 29 -14.34 -13.24 16.56
C SER A 29 -15.14 -12.67 15.37
N LEU A 30 -16.24 -13.35 15.01
CA LEU A 30 -17.19 -12.85 14.00
C LEU A 30 -17.67 -11.43 14.31
N ALA A 31 -17.84 -11.11 15.61
CA ALA A 31 -18.22 -9.77 16.04
C ALA A 31 -17.17 -8.70 15.70
N ALA A 32 -15.87 -9.02 15.82
CA ALA A 32 -14.79 -8.11 15.46
C ALA A 32 -14.76 -7.84 13.94
N VAL A 33 -14.97 -8.87 13.12
CA VAL A 33 -15.08 -8.73 11.66
C VAL A 33 -16.27 -7.84 11.29
N ALA A 34 -17.44 -8.08 11.90
CA ALA A 34 -18.64 -7.27 11.65
C ALA A 34 -18.45 -5.80 12.09
N GLN A 35 -17.76 -5.55 13.20
CA GLN A 35 -17.46 -4.19 13.65
C GLN A 35 -16.48 -3.47 12.71
N ALA A 36 -15.44 -4.13 12.21
CA ALA A 36 -14.51 -3.55 11.25
C ALA A 36 -15.23 -3.16 9.96
N ALA A 37 -16.09 -4.04 9.43
CA ALA A 37 -16.92 -3.77 8.26
C ALA A 37 -17.87 -2.57 8.48
N ALA A 38 -18.50 -2.49 9.67
CA ALA A 38 -19.40 -1.37 10.01
C ALA A 38 -18.66 -0.02 10.12
N ARG A 39 -17.42 -0.01 10.61
CA ARG A 39 -16.57 1.19 10.70
C ARG A 39 -15.79 1.49 9.42
N GLN A 40 -15.83 0.59 8.46
CA GLN A 40 -15.03 0.67 7.22
C GLN A 40 -13.50 0.61 7.47
N ASP A 41 -13.07 0.05 8.59
CA ASP A 41 -11.65 -0.14 8.93
C ASP A 41 -11.01 -1.31 8.16
N ASP A 42 -11.80 -2.01 7.35
CA ASP A 42 -11.43 -3.21 6.58
C ASP A 42 -11.18 -2.93 5.10
N ARG A 43 -10.87 -1.69 4.73
CA ARG A 43 -10.73 -1.33 3.31
C ARG A 43 -9.61 -0.32 3.05
N VAL A 44 -9.14 -0.36 1.80
CA VAL A 44 -8.12 0.53 1.25
C VAL A 44 -8.68 1.15 -0.03
N SER A 45 -8.43 2.40 -0.28
CA SER A 45 -8.76 3.07 -1.54
C SER A 45 -7.71 2.81 -2.62
N ALA A 46 -8.07 3.04 -3.90
CA ALA A 46 -7.11 2.92 -4.99
C ALA A 46 -5.94 3.91 -4.85
N HIS A 47 -6.18 5.13 -4.35
CA HIS A 47 -5.14 6.13 -4.13
C HIS A 47 -4.18 5.74 -3.01
N GLU A 48 -4.69 5.23 -1.88
CA GLU A 48 -3.83 4.75 -0.79
C GLU A 48 -2.93 3.61 -1.26
N LEU A 49 -3.50 2.64 -2.00
CA LEU A 49 -2.70 1.53 -2.54
C LEU A 49 -1.65 2.04 -3.55
N ALA A 50 -2.01 3.01 -4.42
CA ALA A 50 -1.08 3.61 -5.36
C ALA A 50 0.08 4.30 -4.63
N THR A 51 -0.22 5.08 -3.60
CA THR A 51 0.80 5.71 -2.75
C THR A 51 1.73 4.67 -2.12
N TRP A 52 1.21 3.59 -1.55
CA TRP A 52 2.03 2.53 -0.94
C TRP A 52 2.96 1.85 -1.95
N LEU A 53 2.48 1.64 -3.19
CA LEU A 53 3.31 1.06 -4.26
C LEU A 53 4.42 2.01 -4.71
N ILE A 54 4.13 3.32 -4.86
CA ILE A 54 5.12 4.34 -5.21
C ILE A 54 6.17 4.49 -4.11
N GLU A 55 5.77 4.46 -2.85
CA GLU A 55 6.67 4.50 -1.69
C GLU A 55 7.52 3.23 -1.52
N GLY A 56 7.22 2.17 -2.28
CA GLY A 56 7.93 0.89 -2.18
C GLY A 56 7.71 0.18 -0.85
N ARG A 57 6.55 0.34 -0.22
CA ARG A 57 6.22 -0.33 1.04
C ARG A 57 6.22 -1.85 0.84
N GLY A 58 6.79 -2.57 1.81
CA GLY A 58 6.89 -4.03 1.82
C GLY A 58 6.08 -4.72 2.91
N ASP A 59 5.26 -3.97 3.65
CA ASP A 59 4.48 -4.45 4.81
C ASP A 59 3.06 -4.91 4.44
N PHE A 60 2.78 -5.08 3.15
CA PHE A 60 1.52 -5.61 2.65
C PHE A 60 1.72 -6.60 1.50
N LYS A 61 0.68 -7.38 1.20
CA LYS A 61 0.58 -8.30 0.08
C LYS A 61 -0.73 -8.02 -0.67
N ILE A 62 -0.68 -8.04 -2.00
CA ILE A 62 -1.86 -7.82 -2.84
C ILE A 62 -2.31 -9.16 -3.40
N ILE A 63 -3.61 -9.47 -3.29
CA ILE A 63 -4.23 -10.69 -3.81
C ILE A 63 -5.36 -10.33 -4.77
N ASP A 64 -5.25 -10.82 -5.99
CA ASP A 64 -6.29 -10.77 -7.01
C ASP A 64 -7.12 -12.05 -6.94
N VAL A 65 -8.39 -11.96 -6.55
CA VAL A 65 -9.29 -13.11 -6.41
C VAL A 65 -10.13 -13.39 -7.66
N ARG A 66 -9.82 -12.72 -8.77
CA ARG A 66 -10.45 -12.96 -10.07
C ARG A 66 -10.02 -14.29 -10.67
N LYS A 67 -10.65 -14.64 -11.80
CA LYS A 67 -10.21 -15.78 -12.61
C LYS A 67 -8.83 -15.51 -13.21
N PRO A 68 -8.03 -16.56 -13.51
CA PRO A 68 -6.73 -16.39 -14.14
C PRO A 68 -6.77 -15.59 -15.44
N GLU A 69 -7.80 -15.79 -16.26
CA GLU A 69 -7.95 -15.10 -17.54
C GLU A 69 -8.11 -13.57 -17.35
N ASP A 70 -8.83 -13.14 -16.31
CA ASP A 70 -8.97 -11.71 -15.97
C ASP A 70 -7.66 -11.12 -15.44
N PHE A 71 -6.90 -11.91 -14.68
CA PHE A 71 -5.59 -11.52 -14.17
C PHE A 71 -4.57 -11.35 -15.31
N GLU A 72 -4.53 -12.31 -16.24
CA GLU A 72 -3.65 -12.29 -17.42
C GLU A 72 -3.97 -11.12 -18.35
N ALA A 73 -5.26 -10.75 -18.47
CA ALA A 73 -5.69 -9.59 -19.25
C ALA A 73 -5.23 -8.25 -18.64
N GLY A 74 -4.88 -8.23 -17.37
CA GLY A 74 -4.32 -7.07 -16.65
C GLY A 74 -4.65 -7.11 -15.17
N SER A 75 -3.68 -6.68 -14.36
CA SER A 75 -3.80 -6.67 -12.90
C SER A 75 -3.01 -5.49 -12.29
N ILE A 76 -3.08 -5.36 -10.98
CA ILE A 76 -2.27 -4.40 -10.22
C ILE A 76 -0.86 -4.98 -10.07
N GLY A 77 0.17 -4.16 -10.32
CA GLY A 77 1.56 -4.60 -10.19
C GLY A 77 1.86 -5.18 -8.82
N GLY A 78 2.59 -6.30 -8.77
CA GLY A 78 2.91 -7.01 -7.53
C GLY A 78 1.78 -7.86 -6.94
N ALA A 79 0.61 -7.94 -7.57
CA ALA A 79 -0.49 -8.80 -7.12
C ALA A 79 -0.20 -10.27 -7.45
N GLU A 80 -0.62 -11.16 -6.53
CA GLU A 80 -0.68 -12.60 -6.75
C GLU A 80 -2.10 -13.01 -7.07
N ASN A 81 -2.30 -13.83 -8.13
CA ASN A 81 -3.61 -14.35 -8.46
C ASN A 81 -3.94 -15.60 -7.64
N ILE A 82 -4.91 -15.48 -6.76
CA ILE A 82 -5.47 -16.57 -5.97
C ILE A 82 -6.99 -16.52 -6.12
N PRO A 83 -7.57 -17.25 -7.09
CA PRO A 83 -9.02 -17.25 -7.29
C PRO A 83 -9.78 -17.58 -6.01
N ILE A 84 -10.91 -16.87 -5.77
CA ILE A 84 -11.67 -17.00 -4.52
C ILE A 84 -12.01 -18.45 -4.14
N ALA A 85 -12.21 -19.32 -5.13
CA ALA A 85 -12.51 -20.74 -4.89
C ALA A 85 -11.34 -21.50 -4.22
N ARG A 86 -10.11 -21.01 -4.34
CA ARG A 86 -8.91 -21.61 -3.74
C ARG A 86 -8.47 -20.88 -2.46
N LEU A 87 -8.97 -19.69 -2.21
CA LEU A 87 -8.45 -18.76 -1.21
C LEU A 87 -8.36 -19.35 0.22
N VAL A 88 -9.31 -20.21 0.57
CA VAL A 88 -9.40 -20.82 1.91
C VAL A 88 -8.94 -22.28 1.94
N THR A 89 -8.23 -22.76 0.95
CA THR A 89 -7.58 -24.06 1.01
C THR A 89 -6.38 -24.05 1.94
N GLU A 90 -6.07 -25.19 2.56
CA GLU A 90 -5.01 -25.26 3.59
C GLU A 90 -3.63 -24.90 3.01
N ASP A 91 -3.33 -25.31 1.78
CA ASP A 91 -2.11 -24.97 1.06
C ASP A 91 -1.95 -23.45 0.89
N VAL A 92 -3.03 -22.76 0.47
CA VAL A 92 -3.02 -21.30 0.32
C VAL A 92 -2.90 -20.61 1.67
N LEU A 93 -3.76 -20.94 2.64
CA LEU A 93 -3.73 -20.28 3.96
C LEU A 93 -2.38 -20.45 4.69
N SER A 94 -1.70 -21.58 4.50
CA SER A 94 -0.37 -21.81 5.08
C SER A 94 0.75 -21.06 4.36
N SER A 95 0.54 -20.61 3.11
CA SER A 95 1.50 -19.84 2.33
C SER A 95 1.38 -18.33 2.50
N LEU A 96 0.24 -17.87 3.05
CA LEU A 96 0.01 -16.43 3.25
C LEU A 96 0.80 -15.91 4.45
N PRO A 97 1.36 -14.68 4.36
CA PRO A 97 2.04 -14.04 5.47
C PRO A 97 1.05 -13.68 6.58
N ASP A 98 1.41 -13.94 7.82
CA ASP A 98 0.64 -13.61 9.03
C ASP A 98 1.11 -12.31 9.70
N ASP A 99 2.21 -11.73 9.20
CA ASP A 99 2.87 -10.52 9.70
C ASP A 99 2.60 -9.27 8.85
N ARG A 100 1.77 -9.37 7.80
CA ARG A 100 1.52 -8.30 6.84
C ARG A 100 0.05 -8.13 6.57
N LEU A 101 -0.32 -6.88 6.24
CA LEU A 101 -1.64 -6.56 5.73
C LEU A 101 -1.86 -7.22 4.35
N ILE A 102 -3.04 -7.81 4.13
CA ILE A 102 -3.41 -8.39 2.84
C ILE A 102 -4.47 -7.51 2.18
N VAL A 103 -4.12 -6.89 1.04
CA VAL A 103 -5.07 -6.15 0.21
C VAL A 103 -5.70 -7.10 -0.79
N VAL A 104 -7.02 -7.24 -0.75
CA VAL A 104 -7.77 -8.17 -1.61
C VAL A 104 -8.59 -7.38 -2.61
N PHE A 105 -8.52 -7.75 -3.89
CA PHE A 105 -9.37 -7.13 -4.90
C PHE A 105 -9.95 -8.13 -5.90
N SER A 106 -11.02 -7.70 -6.55
CA SER A 106 -11.69 -8.33 -7.68
C SER A 106 -11.98 -7.25 -8.74
N ASN A 107 -12.83 -7.49 -9.72
CA ASN A 107 -13.24 -6.43 -10.65
C ASN A 107 -13.92 -5.26 -9.90
N GLY A 108 -14.85 -5.57 -8.99
CA GLY A 108 -15.48 -4.61 -8.09
C GLY A 108 -15.31 -5.00 -6.63
N SER A 109 -16.10 -4.38 -5.74
CA SER A 109 -15.98 -4.64 -4.28
C SER A 109 -16.64 -5.92 -3.81
N GLU A 110 -17.65 -6.46 -4.51
CA GLU A 110 -18.52 -7.52 -3.98
C GLU A 110 -17.78 -8.82 -3.66
N THR A 111 -17.06 -9.36 -4.65
CA THR A 111 -16.30 -10.61 -4.47
C THR A 111 -15.11 -10.41 -3.54
N ALA A 112 -14.44 -9.26 -3.64
CA ALA A 112 -13.34 -8.90 -2.75
C ALA A 112 -13.80 -8.82 -1.28
N ALA A 113 -14.97 -8.25 -1.02
CA ALA A 113 -15.52 -8.17 0.34
C ALA A 113 -15.76 -9.57 0.94
N LYS A 114 -16.31 -10.50 0.15
CA LYS A 114 -16.49 -11.91 0.57
C LYS A 114 -15.13 -12.56 0.90
N ALA A 115 -14.15 -12.36 0.03
CA ALA A 115 -12.79 -12.89 0.21
C ALA A 115 -12.11 -12.30 1.45
N THR A 116 -12.24 -10.98 1.67
CA THR A 116 -11.71 -10.29 2.84
C THR A 116 -12.30 -10.85 4.14
N VAL A 117 -13.62 -11.07 4.20
CA VAL A 117 -14.27 -11.67 5.38
C VAL A 117 -13.73 -13.08 5.64
N LEU A 118 -13.57 -13.91 4.60
CA LEU A 118 -13.03 -15.26 4.74
C LEU A 118 -11.60 -15.25 5.30
N LEU A 119 -10.72 -14.39 4.79
CA LEU A 119 -9.35 -14.26 5.29
C LEU A 119 -9.32 -13.75 6.73
N ARG A 120 -10.13 -12.75 7.07
CA ARG A 120 -10.21 -12.24 8.45
C ARG A 120 -10.69 -13.30 9.43
N LEU A 121 -11.68 -14.10 9.06
CA LEU A 121 -12.12 -15.25 9.87
C LEU A 121 -11.04 -16.34 9.97
N SER A 122 -10.14 -16.42 9.00
CA SER A 122 -8.96 -17.30 9.03
C SER A 122 -7.77 -16.71 9.81
N GLY A 123 -7.95 -15.53 10.42
CA GLY A 123 -6.94 -14.89 11.29
C GLY A 123 -5.94 -13.99 10.59
N PHE A 124 -6.20 -13.58 9.34
CA PHE A 124 -5.34 -12.64 8.60
C PHE A 124 -5.85 -11.21 8.74
N ASP A 125 -4.93 -10.25 8.71
CA ASP A 125 -5.28 -8.82 8.59
C ASP A 125 -5.53 -8.50 7.11
N ALA A 126 -6.77 -8.73 6.67
CA ALA A 126 -7.19 -8.57 5.29
C ALA A 126 -8.09 -7.34 5.12
N HIS A 127 -7.83 -6.57 4.06
CA HIS A 127 -8.56 -5.37 3.68
C HIS A 127 -8.98 -5.46 2.22
N LEU A 128 -10.21 -5.02 1.92
CA LEU A 128 -10.67 -4.97 0.53
C LEU A 128 -10.18 -3.70 -0.16
N LEU A 129 -9.82 -3.79 -1.43
CA LEU A 129 -9.64 -2.62 -2.29
C LEU A 129 -11.01 -2.11 -2.73
N THR A 130 -11.37 -0.90 -2.29
CA THR A 130 -12.67 -0.28 -2.60
C THR A 130 -12.80 -0.04 -4.10
N GLY A 131 -13.87 -0.58 -4.71
CA GLY A 131 -14.11 -0.52 -6.15
C GLY A 131 -13.28 -1.48 -6.99
N GLY A 132 -12.31 -2.19 -6.37
CA GLY A 132 -11.50 -3.22 -7.01
C GLY A 132 -10.67 -2.73 -8.19
N TYR A 133 -10.43 -3.62 -9.16
CA TYR A 133 -9.64 -3.30 -10.35
C TYR A 133 -10.31 -2.25 -11.25
N ASN A 134 -11.64 -2.18 -11.26
CA ASN A 134 -12.34 -1.13 -11.99
C ASN A 134 -11.99 0.27 -11.47
N ALA A 135 -12.00 0.46 -10.14
CA ALA A 135 -11.60 1.73 -9.54
C ALA A 135 -10.10 2.01 -9.74
N TRP A 136 -9.26 0.99 -9.75
CA TRP A 136 -7.84 1.14 -10.09
C TRP A 136 -7.66 1.66 -11.52
N GLN A 137 -8.36 1.05 -12.49
CA GLN A 137 -8.31 1.49 -13.89
C GLN A 137 -8.84 2.92 -14.07
N GLU A 138 -9.98 3.23 -13.46
CA GLU A 138 -10.64 4.53 -13.61
C GLU A 138 -9.88 5.67 -12.91
N LYS A 139 -9.39 5.44 -11.69
CA LYS A 139 -8.84 6.50 -10.85
C LYS A 139 -7.32 6.63 -10.95
N ILE A 140 -6.62 5.54 -11.26
CA ILE A 140 -5.15 5.48 -11.25
C ILE A 140 -4.59 5.40 -12.66
N LEU A 141 -5.09 4.46 -13.50
CA LEU A 141 -4.52 4.27 -14.83
C LEU A 141 -5.08 5.27 -15.86
N ASN A 142 -6.38 5.58 -15.79
CA ASN A 142 -7.08 6.42 -16.76
C ASN A 142 -8.00 7.43 -16.05
N PRO A 143 -7.45 8.34 -15.23
CA PRO A 143 -8.25 9.33 -14.55
C PRO A 143 -8.92 10.27 -15.57
N ASP A 144 -10.22 10.54 -15.39
CA ASP A 144 -10.96 11.53 -16.19
C ASP A 144 -10.57 12.94 -15.70
N ILE A 145 -9.60 13.53 -16.38
CA ILE A 145 -9.11 14.88 -16.10
C ILE A 145 -9.68 15.81 -17.18
N SER A 146 -10.68 16.61 -16.82
CA SER A 146 -11.28 17.57 -17.75
C SER A 146 -10.28 18.65 -18.17
N ALA A 147 -10.42 19.15 -19.40
CA ALA A 147 -9.57 20.22 -19.92
C ALA A 147 -9.67 21.51 -19.07
N GLU A 148 -10.85 21.79 -18.48
CA GLU A 148 -11.05 22.93 -17.59
C GLU A 148 -10.30 22.80 -16.26
N ALA A 149 -10.07 21.56 -15.79
CA ALA A 149 -9.27 21.31 -14.59
C ALA A 149 -7.78 21.58 -14.82
N LEU A 150 -7.33 21.66 -16.07
CA LEU A 150 -5.93 21.94 -16.44
C LEU A 150 -5.58 23.44 -16.37
N ASP A 151 -6.56 24.34 -16.58
CA ASP A 151 -6.34 25.79 -16.55
C ASP A 151 -6.20 26.36 -15.12
N GLY A 152 -6.60 25.59 -14.11
CA GLY A 152 -6.44 25.93 -12.70
C GLY A 152 -6.01 24.72 -11.90
N GLU A 153 -4.89 24.08 -12.29
CA GLU A 153 -4.44 22.80 -11.78
C GLU A 153 -4.45 22.74 -10.25
N SER A 154 -5.49 22.09 -9.71
CA SER A 154 -5.54 21.80 -8.29
C SER A 154 -4.50 20.70 -7.97
N LEU A 155 -3.98 20.71 -6.73
CA LEU A 155 -3.04 19.68 -6.26
C LEU A 155 -3.57 18.26 -6.51
N ALA A 156 -4.89 18.05 -6.38
CA ALA A 156 -5.54 16.76 -6.62
C ALA A 156 -5.45 16.30 -8.10
N VAL A 157 -5.56 17.22 -9.05
CA VAL A 157 -5.42 16.92 -10.49
C VAL A 157 -3.97 16.58 -10.83
N ALA A 158 -3.01 17.33 -10.27
CA ALA A 158 -1.59 17.06 -10.45
C ALA A 158 -1.21 15.67 -9.90
N GLU A 159 -1.74 15.30 -8.75
CA GLU A 159 -1.54 14.00 -8.14
C GLU A 159 -2.12 12.86 -8.98
N GLN A 160 -3.36 12.99 -9.46
CA GLN A 160 -3.97 11.98 -10.34
C GLN A 160 -3.16 11.76 -11.63
N ARG A 161 -2.66 12.85 -12.22
CA ARG A 161 -1.79 12.78 -13.39
C ARG A 161 -0.47 12.08 -13.08
N ALA A 162 0.12 12.38 -11.94
CA ALA A 162 1.37 11.76 -11.51
C ALA A 162 1.20 10.24 -11.34
N TYR A 163 0.11 9.77 -10.74
CA TYR A 163 -0.20 8.34 -10.65
C TYR A 163 -0.34 7.70 -12.03
N ALA A 164 -1.13 8.30 -12.93
CA ALA A 164 -1.29 7.76 -14.29
C ALA A 164 0.04 7.67 -15.03
N CYS A 165 0.88 8.72 -14.96
CA CYS A 165 2.20 8.70 -15.57
C CYS A 165 3.10 7.61 -14.99
N TYR A 166 3.11 7.42 -13.68
CA TYR A 166 3.92 6.40 -13.02
C TYR A 166 3.51 4.99 -13.46
N PHE A 167 2.24 4.62 -13.29
CA PHE A 167 1.79 3.25 -13.54
C PHE A 167 1.60 2.91 -15.02
N VAL A 168 1.27 3.88 -15.90
CA VAL A 168 1.16 3.67 -17.34
C VAL A 168 2.54 3.75 -18.00
N GLY A 169 3.41 4.64 -17.54
CA GLY A 169 4.79 4.75 -18.00
C GLY A 169 5.57 3.45 -17.82
N GLU A 170 5.49 2.82 -16.66
CA GLU A 170 6.11 1.51 -16.41
C GLU A 170 5.62 0.39 -17.36
N ARG A 171 4.36 0.48 -17.84
CA ARG A 171 3.83 -0.46 -18.83
C ARG A 171 4.33 -0.19 -20.25
N SER A 172 4.60 1.06 -20.60
CA SER A 172 5.10 1.44 -21.92
C SER A 172 6.58 1.12 -22.10
N ASP A 173 7.35 1.05 -21.01
CA ASP A 173 8.79 0.73 -21.04
C ASP A 173 9.08 -0.75 -21.35
N ALA A 174 8.08 -1.63 -21.27
CA ALA A 174 8.19 -3.01 -21.75
C ALA A 174 8.03 -3.14 -23.28
N ALA A 175 7.57 -2.08 -23.97
CA ALA A 175 7.45 -2.02 -25.41
C ALA A 175 7.89 -0.62 -25.91
N THR A 176 9.17 -0.49 -26.22
CA THR A 176 9.72 0.57 -27.07
C THR A 176 9.60 2.02 -26.56
N LEU A 177 10.44 2.40 -25.59
CA LEU A 177 10.98 3.75 -25.58
C LEU A 177 12.49 3.64 -25.84
N GLU A 178 12.89 3.86 -27.08
CA GLU A 178 14.23 4.38 -27.34
C GLU A 178 14.32 5.68 -26.54
N ARG A 179 14.96 5.59 -25.38
CA ARG A 179 15.26 6.75 -24.55
C ARG A 179 16.09 7.70 -25.41
N SER A 180 15.49 8.82 -25.84
CA SER A 180 16.29 9.88 -26.45
C SER A 180 17.35 10.26 -25.43
N SER A 181 18.58 9.91 -25.72
CA SER A 181 19.74 10.19 -24.88
C SER A 181 20.20 11.66 -25.02
N GLU A 182 19.26 12.56 -25.23
CA GLU A 182 19.57 13.97 -25.15
C GLU A 182 19.71 14.38 -23.70
N PRO A 183 20.88 14.84 -23.27
CA PRO A 183 21.05 15.29 -21.89
C PRO A 183 20.11 16.47 -21.63
N PHE A 184 19.41 16.45 -20.53
CA PHE A 184 18.60 17.57 -20.06
C PHE A 184 19.48 18.81 -19.99
N VAL A 185 19.25 19.78 -20.88
CA VAL A 185 19.86 21.10 -20.83
C VAL A 185 18.90 21.98 -20.02
N PRO A 186 19.25 22.37 -18.80
CA PRO A 186 18.40 23.27 -18.02
C PRO A 186 18.23 24.59 -18.79
N PRO A 187 17.01 25.18 -18.79
CA PRO A 187 16.79 26.46 -19.43
C PRO A 187 17.71 27.50 -18.79
N VAL A 188 18.51 28.16 -19.61
CA VAL A 188 19.29 29.32 -19.17
C VAL A 188 18.33 30.48 -19.08
N PHE A 189 17.98 30.86 -17.84
CA PHE A 189 17.26 32.10 -17.60
C PHE A 189 18.25 33.24 -17.80
N GLU A 190 18.16 33.92 -18.93
CA GLU A 190 18.82 35.22 -19.08
C GLU A 190 18.14 36.16 -18.09
N ALA A 191 18.92 36.66 -17.13
CA ALA A 191 18.45 37.70 -16.21
C ALA A 191 18.07 38.92 -17.08
N THR A 192 16.79 39.18 -17.24
CA THR A 192 16.31 40.39 -17.87
C THR A 192 16.77 41.56 -17.02
N GLU A 193 17.34 42.60 -17.67
CA GLU A 193 17.87 43.84 -17.04
C GLU A 193 16.84 44.63 -16.19
N GLU A 194 15.62 44.12 -16.02
CA GLU A 194 14.56 44.73 -15.26
C GLU A 194 14.73 44.63 -13.72
N LEU A 195 15.62 43.77 -13.23
CA LEU A 195 15.88 43.62 -11.78
C LEU A 195 16.87 44.64 -11.22
N GLU A 196 17.58 45.37 -12.06
CA GLU A 196 18.59 46.37 -11.63
C GLU A 196 17.97 47.73 -11.27
N ASN A 197 16.68 47.97 -11.54
CA ASN A 197 15.97 49.23 -11.28
C ASN A 197 14.89 49.17 -10.18
N LEU A 198 14.97 48.23 -9.27
CA LEU A 198 14.08 48.24 -8.12
C LEU A 198 14.53 49.31 -7.12
N PRO A 199 13.65 50.25 -6.74
CA PRO A 199 13.95 51.23 -5.69
C PRO A 199 14.23 50.50 -4.37
N PRO A 200 15.13 51.04 -3.53
CA PRO A 200 15.43 50.43 -2.25
C PRO A 200 14.16 50.41 -1.38
N PRO A 201 14.00 49.36 -0.52
CA PRO A 201 12.85 49.28 0.36
C PRO A 201 12.76 50.53 1.25
N ALA A 202 11.57 51.11 1.36
CA ALA A 202 11.31 52.26 2.26
C ALA A 202 11.65 51.83 3.69
N GLU A 203 12.54 52.59 4.35
CA GLU A 203 12.78 52.45 5.78
C GLU A 203 11.50 52.90 6.52
N GLU A 204 10.73 51.92 7.01
CA GLU A 204 9.70 52.22 7.99
C GLU A 204 10.38 52.56 9.32
N GLY A 205 10.48 53.87 9.60
CA GLY A 205 10.91 54.41 10.88
C GLY A 205 9.91 54.09 11.99
N CYS A 206 10.41 53.86 13.15
CA CYS A 206 9.72 53.57 14.45
C CYS A 206 8.49 54.40 14.71
#